data_db8304ea9b55b561aa3327f432fe8372
#
_entry.id   db8304ea9b55b561aa3327f432fe8372
#
_cell.length_a   1.000
_cell.length_b   1.000
_cell.length_c   1.000
_cell.angle_alpha   90.00
_cell.angle_beta   90.00
_cell.angle_gamma   90.00
#
_symmetry.space_group_name_H-M   'P 1'
#
loop_
_entity.id
_entity.type
_entity.pdbx_description
1 polymer ?
#
loop_
_entity_poly.entity_id
_entity_poly.type
_entity_poly.pdbx_seq_one_letter_code
_entity_poly.pdbx_strand_id
1 'polypeptide(L)'
;MLDTQTLLYASGLVVATAGIAFVLNTILRRDTVSSRLWSLGFIAGMLATIAYAVWGYTPDLWWIVSIGNGALSFAIAAMWSGFRSYNGRSSLLWVAGLGAFVVGMTVLIEGPNGGSWAGAGAMFVAIGTFAALASAETLRGVLRRSINARILTVVFGAVALYYIVRTVVFLVFGEGSEEFLQGFGTATTTLINIVYLTLAAISLSVLQWEQAGPGAGRSRADDGSAIVGRTKFAGLASDWLRRAEGNGDPLVLVLLEVDNLEHINIALGNDFGDTVIRSAVRVTSESVPTASLISSQSSTRFAVLTAPPAIGQERAVAERIHTALAEAPVDGAEGIRAIATFGVASTRTSGYSFAALMAAAVVGLKQAELAGPGTIEVARIAEVLDPS
;
A
#
# COMPACT_ATOMS: atom_id res chain seq x y z
N MET A 1 -40.55 -9.32 -2.33
CA MET A 1 -39.78 -8.23 -1.70
C MET A 1 -38.74 -8.87 -0.80
N LEU A 2 -37.48 -8.46 -0.91
CA LEU A 2 -36.45 -8.91 0.04
C LEU A 2 -36.80 -8.30 1.41
N ASP A 3 -36.91 -9.14 2.44
CA ASP A 3 -37.18 -8.70 3.80
C ASP A 3 -35.99 -7.88 4.33
N THR A 4 -36.25 -6.75 4.98
CA THR A 4 -35.24 -5.85 5.52
C THR A 4 -34.32 -6.56 6.53
N GLN A 5 -34.84 -7.50 7.31
CA GLN A 5 -34.07 -8.30 8.25
C GLN A 5 -33.06 -9.20 7.53
N THR A 6 -33.49 -9.88 6.48
CA THR A 6 -32.61 -10.72 5.64
C THR A 6 -31.47 -9.89 5.02
N LEU A 7 -31.76 -8.68 4.54
CA LEU A 7 -30.76 -7.77 4.01
C LEU A 7 -29.75 -7.32 5.07
N LEU A 8 -30.20 -7.04 6.29
CA LEU A 8 -29.32 -6.66 7.40
C LEU A 8 -28.38 -7.82 7.79
N TYR A 9 -28.89 -9.06 7.85
CA TYR A 9 -28.05 -10.23 8.12
C TYR A 9 -27.03 -10.47 6.98
N ALA A 10 -27.46 -10.37 5.74
CA ALA A 10 -26.58 -10.51 4.59
C ALA A 10 -25.47 -9.43 4.60
N SER A 11 -25.83 -8.18 4.89
CA SER A 11 -24.88 -7.09 5.06
C SER A 11 -23.90 -7.36 6.20
N GLY A 12 -24.39 -7.81 7.34
CA GLY A 12 -23.56 -8.17 8.49
C GLY A 12 -22.53 -9.25 8.15
N LEU A 13 -22.96 -10.29 7.40
CA LEU A 13 -22.07 -11.36 6.95
C LEU A 13 -20.98 -10.82 5.99
N VAL A 14 -21.35 -9.96 5.04
CA VAL A 14 -20.40 -9.35 4.11
C VAL A 14 -19.39 -8.46 4.86
N VAL A 15 -19.86 -7.61 5.79
CA VAL A 15 -18.99 -6.76 6.61
C VAL A 15 -18.03 -7.60 7.43
N ALA A 16 -18.51 -8.66 8.09
CA ALA A 16 -17.69 -9.54 8.91
C ALA A 16 -16.65 -10.28 8.06
N THR A 17 -17.07 -10.88 6.94
CA THR A 17 -16.19 -11.67 6.07
C THR A 17 -15.11 -10.79 5.45
N ALA A 18 -15.49 -9.65 4.87
CA ALA A 18 -14.55 -8.71 4.27
C ALA A 18 -13.61 -8.11 5.33
N GLY A 19 -14.15 -7.75 6.50
CA GLY A 19 -13.38 -7.17 7.59
C GLY A 19 -12.37 -8.15 8.18
N ILE A 20 -12.79 -9.38 8.48
CA ILE A 20 -11.89 -10.42 9.00
C ILE A 20 -10.80 -10.74 7.96
N ALA A 21 -11.16 -10.94 6.69
CA ALA A 21 -10.21 -11.23 5.63
C ALA A 21 -9.18 -10.09 5.47
N PHE A 22 -9.62 -8.82 5.53
CA PHE A 22 -8.74 -7.67 5.42
C PHE A 22 -7.80 -7.53 6.62
N VAL A 23 -8.32 -7.69 7.84
CA VAL A 23 -7.53 -7.63 9.09
C VAL A 23 -6.50 -8.75 9.13
N LEU A 24 -6.89 -9.99 8.81
CA LEU A 24 -5.97 -11.13 8.74
C LEU A 24 -4.88 -10.90 7.68
N ASN A 25 -5.23 -10.38 6.50
CA ASN A 25 -4.26 -10.06 5.47
C ASN A 25 -3.27 -8.98 5.94
N THR A 26 -3.73 -7.99 6.72
CA THR A 26 -2.85 -6.96 7.30
C THR A 26 -1.87 -7.57 8.31
N ILE A 27 -2.35 -8.45 9.21
CA ILE A 27 -1.52 -9.10 10.24
C ILE A 27 -0.49 -10.04 9.61
N LEU A 28 -0.92 -10.86 8.63
CA LEU A 28 -0.08 -11.92 8.05
C LEU A 28 0.94 -11.39 7.05
N ARG A 29 0.64 -10.32 6.34
CA ARG A 29 1.46 -9.93 5.19
C ARG A 29 2.31 -8.69 5.38
N ARG A 30 1.80 -7.61 6.01
CA ARG A 30 2.57 -6.38 6.29
C ARG A 30 1.80 -5.33 7.02
N ASP A 31 2.44 -4.90 8.06
CA ASP A 31 2.01 -3.89 8.98
C ASP A 31 2.48 -2.49 8.54
N THR A 32 1.76 -1.87 7.61
CA THR A 32 1.92 -0.46 7.27
C THR A 32 0.93 0.38 8.05
N VAL A 33 1.28 1.64 8.34
CA VAL A 33 0.35 2.56 9.03
C VAL A 33 -0.97 2.68 8.29
N SER A 34 -0.94 2.75 6.95
CA SER A 34 -2.15 2.80 6.12
C SER A 34 -3.03 1.56 6.29
N SER A 35 -2.41 0.37 6.25
CA SER A 35 -3.13 -0.91 6.41
C SER A 35 -3.75 -1.06 7.79
N ARG A 36 -3.06 -0.63 8.85
CA ARG A 36 -3.63 -0.58 10.22
C ARG A 36 -4.85 0.34 10.30
N LEU A 37 -4.78 1.52 9.68
CA LEU A 37 -5.88 2.49 9.68
C LEU A 37 -7.10 1.95 8.93
N TRP A 38 -6.91 1.29 7.78
CA TRP A 38 -8.00 0.63 7.07
C TRP A 38 -8.57 -0.55 7.85
N SER A 39 -7.71 -1.35 8.53
CA SER A 39 -8.18 -2.43 9.42
C SER A 39 -9.02 -1.89 10.57
N LEU A 40 -8.63 -0.78 11.19
CA LEU A 40 -9.45 -0.09 12.20
C LEU A 40 -10.81 0.33 11.64
N GLY A 41 -10.86 0.80 10.38
CA GLY A 41 -12.12 1.11 9.72
C GLY A 41 -13.02 -0.11 9.55
N PHE A 42 -12.48 -1.27 9.13
CA PHE A 42 -13.26 -2.50 9.04
C PHE A 42 -13.74 -3.00 10.40
N ILE A 43 -12.89 -2.95 11.44
CA ILE A 43 -13.26 -3.31 12.82
C ILE A 43 -14.40 -2.41 13.32
N ALA A 44 -14.32 -1.11 13.07
CA ALA A 44 -15.38 -0.17 13.44
C ALA A 44 -16.68 -0.45 12.67
N GLY A 45 -16.62 -0.81 11.39
CA GLY A 45 -17.78 -1.24 10.61
C GLY A 45 -18.44 -2.51 11.18
N MET A 46 -17.65 -3.50 11.61
CA MET A 46 -18.16 -4.70 12.30
C MET A 46 -18.81 -4.32 13.64
N LEU A 47 -18.18 -3.44 14.42
CA LEU A 47 -18.76 -2.94 15.68
C LEU A 47 -20.11 -2.25 15.45
N ALA A 48 -20.23 -1.41 14.42
CA ALA A 48 -21.49 -0.76 14.06
C ALA A 48 -22.57 -1.78 13.73
N THR A 49 -22.24 -2.80 12.95
CA THR A 49 -23.18 -3.87 12.58
C THR A 49 -23.67 -4.63 13.82
N ILE A 50 -22.77 -4.96 14.75
CA ILE A 50 -23.13 -5.62 16.02
C ILE A 50 -24.04 -4.72 16.86
N ALA A 51 -23.69 -3.43 16.98
CA ALA A 51 -24.48 -2.47 17.74
C ALA A 51 -25.92 -2.35 17.21
N TYR A 52 -26.09 -2.24 15.90
CA TYR A 52 -27.42 -2.20 15.29
C TYR A 52 -28.18 -3.53 15.41
N ALA A 53 -27.50 -4.66 15.33
CA ALA A 53 -28.12 -5.97 15.55
C ALA A 53 -28.63 -6.10 16.99
N VAL A 54 -27.82 -5.73 18.00
CA VAL A 54 -28.25 -5.76 19.41
C VAL A 54 -29.43 -4.83 19.64
N TRP A 55 -29.39 -3.61 19.08
CA TRP A 55 -30.52 -2.68 19.19
C TRP A 55 -31.80 -3.25 18.57
N GLY A 56 -31.69 -3.94 17.42
CA GLY A 56 -32.85 -4.57 16.77
C GLY A 56 -33.54 -5.64 17.63
N TYR A 57 -32.79 -6.33 18.51
CA TYR A 57 -33.33 -7.32 19.45
C TYR A 57 -33.76 -6.71 20.79
N THR A 58 -33.13 -5.65 21.22
CA THR A 58 -33.31 -4.99 22.52
C THR A 58 -33.41 -3.48 22.34
N PRO A 59 -34.59 -2.97 21.86
CA PRO A 59 -34.77 -1.53 21.62
C PRO A 59 -34.65 -0.65 22.86
N ASP A 60 -34.82 -1.20 24.05
CA ASP A 60 -34.64 -0.50 25.33
C ASP A 60 -33.20 -0.03 25.54
N LEU A 61 -32.23 -0.64 24.84
CA LEU A 61 -30.83 -0.20 24.84
C LEU A 61 -30.60 0.91 23.80
N TRP A 62 -31.43 1.97 23.83
CA TRP A 62 -31.39 3.08 22.88
C TRP A 62 -30.00 3.71 22.73
N TRP A 63 -29.20 3.74 23.80
CA TRP A 63 -27.85 4.30 23.79
C TRP A 63 -26.87 3.52 22.90
N ILE A 64 -27.15 2.28 22.56
CA ILE A 64 -26.28 1.46 21.71
C ILE A 64 -26.25 1.97 20.26
N VAL A 65 -27.28 2.72 19.85
CA VAL A 65 -27.33 3.43 18.56
C VAL A 65 -26.22 4.48 18.49
N SER A 66 -25.86 5.12 19.62
CA SER A 66 -24.71 6.04 19.70
C SER A 66 -23.41 5.34 19.31
N ILE A 67 -23.18 4.13 19.79
CA ILE A 67 -22.01 3.31 19.42
C ILE A 67 -22.08 2.96 17.93
N GLY A 68 -23.24 2.55 17.43
CA GLY A 68 -23.43 2.20 16.02
C GLY A 68 -23.13 3.36 15.08
N ASN A 69 -23.75 4.53 15.32
CA ASN A 69 -23.57 5.72 14.50
C ASN A 69 -22.12 6.24 14.55
N GLY A 70 -21.54 6.28 15.76
CA GLY A 70 -20.16 6.69 15.97
C GLY A 70 -19.18 5.75 15.26
N ALA A 71 -19.34 4.45 15.44
CA ALA A 71 -18.46 3.43 14.82
C ALA A 71 -18.57 3.45 13.29
N LEU A 72 -19.77 3.61 12.72
CA LEU A 72 -19.95 3.69 11.27
C LEU A 72 -19.29 4.95 10.69
N SER A 73 -19.43 6.09 11.35
CA SER A 73 -18.78 7.34 10.96
C SER A 73 -17.25 7.23 11.06
N PHE A 74 -16.75 6.61 12.13
CA PHE A 74 -15.33 6.34 12.31
C PHE A 74 -14.78 5.42 11.23
N ALA A 75 -15.53 4.40 10.79
CA ALA A 75 -15.12 3.47 9.76
C ALA A 75 -14.74 4.21 8.46
N ILE A 76 -15.59 5.12 7.99
CA ILE A 76 -15.33 5.92 6.78
C ILE A 76 -14.18 6.93 7.00
N ALA A 77 -14.16 7.57 8.16
CA ALA A 77 -13.10 8.52 8.52
C ALA A 77 -11.71 7.84 8.63
N ALA A 78 -11.65 6.59 9.11
CA ALA A 78 -10.43 5.79 9.16
C ALA A 78 -9.93 5.42 7.76
N MET A 79 -10.82 5.19 6.79
CA MET A 79 -10.44 5.01 5.37
C MET A 79 -9.74 6.25 4.83
N TRP A 80 -10.32 7.44 5.05
CA TRP A 80 -9.67 8.71 4.70
C TRP A 80 -8.30 8.88 5.38
N SER A 81 -8.21 8.61 6.68
CA SER A 81 -6.95 8.68 7.44
C SER A 81 -5.89 7.75 6.85
N GLY A 82 -6.28 6.55 6.41
CA GLY A 82 -5.42 5.59 5.75
C GLY A 82 -4.91 6.08 4.39
N PHE A 83 -5.77 6.70 3.56
CA PHE A 83 -5.35 7.29 2.28
C PHE A 83 -4.37 8.46 2.47
N ARG A 84 -4.56 9.28 3.50
CA ARG A 84 -3.59 10.33 3.86
C ARG A 84 -2.22 9.74 4.21
N SER A 85 -2.22 8.72 5.07
CA SER A 85 -1.00 8.00 5.45
C SER A 85 -0.32 7.33 4.25
N TYR A 86 -1.10 6.77 3.32
CA TYR A 86 -0.59 6.20 2.07
C TYR A 86 0.14 7.24 1.21
N ASN A 87 -0.37 8.46 1.16
CA ASN A 87 0.24 9.61 0.47
C ASN A 87 1.42 10.24 1.25
N GLY A 88 1.88 9.64 2.35
CA GLY A 88 2.97 10.17 3.19
C GLY A 88 2.57 11.41 4.01
N ARG A 89 1.27 11.65 4.20
CA ARG A 89 0.74 12.77 5.01
C ARG A 89 0.37 12.29 6.41
N SER A 90 0.26 13.23 7.36
CA SER A 90 -0.26 12.93 8.70
C SER A 90 -1.65 12.31 8.63
N SER A 91 -1.91 11.22 9.35
CA SER A 91 -3.17 10.46 9.28
C SER A 91 -4.39 11.25 9.76
N LEU A 92 -4.19 12.18 10.68
CA LEU A 92 -5.27 12.92 11.36
C LEU A 92 -6.34 11.99 11.98
N LEU A 93 -5.94 10.84 12.51
CA LEU A 93 -6.85 9.86 13.11
C LEU A 93 -7.66 10.46 14.27
N TRP A 94 -7.11 11.46 14.98
CA TRP A 94 -7.81 12.17 16.02
C TRP A 94 -9.05 12.92 15.49
N VAL A 95 -9.02 13.43 14.24
CA VAL A 95 -10.18 14.07 13.59
C VAL A 95 -11.27 13.03 13.32
N ALA A 96 -10.88 11.82 12.89
CA ALA A 96 -11.80 10.69 12.73
C ALA A 96 -12.47 10.32 14.06
N GLY A 97 -11.69 10.25 15.15
CA GLY A 97 -12.19 9.98 16.49
C GLY A 97 -13.14 11.08 17.01
N LEU A 98 -12.76 12.35 16.79
CA LEU A 98 -13.62 13.50 17.17
C LEU A 98 -14.94 13.48 16.40
N GLY A 99 -14.91 13.25 15.09
CA GLY A 99 -16.12 13.16 14.27
C GLY A 99 -17.06 12.05 14.76
N ALA A 100 -16.52 10.86 15.03
CA ALA A 100 -17.27 9.73 15.57
C ALA A 100 -17.87 10.04 16.95
N PHE A 101 -17.10 10.71 17.82
CA PHE A 101 -17.56 11.13 19.14
C PHE A 101 -18.72 12.13 19.05
N VAL A 102 -18.59 13.15 18.20
CA VAL A 102 -19.67 14.13 17.97
C VAL A 102 -20.95 13.45 17.49
N VAL A 103 -20.85 12.53 16.53
CA VAL A 103 -21.99 11.76 16.03
C VAL A 103 -22.63 10.92 17.13
N GLY A 104 -21.84 10.21 17.94
CA GLY A 104 -22.35 9.45 19.07
C GLY A 104 -23.06 10.33 20.11
N MET A 105 -22.52 11.52 20.38
CA MET A 105 -23.11 12.47 21.33
C MET A 105 -24.46 13.01 20.88
N THR A 106 -24.72 13.18 19.57
CA THR A 106 -26.06 13.62 19.10
C THR A 106 -27.15 12.62 19.48
N VAL A 107 -26.89 11.32 19.39
CA VAL A 107 -27.84 10.28 19.85
C VAL A 107 -28.11 10.40 21.34
N LEU A 108 -27.08 10.60 22.16
CA LEU A 108 -27.22 10.72 23.62
C LEU A 108 -27.97 11.99 24.02
N ILE A 109 -27.82 13.07 23.26
CA ILE A 109 -28.56 14.35 23.49
C ILE A 109 -30.05 14.19 23.13
N GLU A 110 -30.38 13.49 22.03
CA GLU A 110 -31.77 13.22 21.63
C GLU A 110 -32.46 12.27 22.64
N GLY A 111 -31.68 11.40 23.28
CA GLY A 111 -32.17 10.52 24.35
C GLY A 111 -33.05 9.38 23.87
N PRO A 112 -33.77 8.70 24.81
CA PRO A 112 -34.56 7.54 24.49
C PRO A 112 -35.76 7.81 23.57
N ASN A 113 -36.17 9.04 23.41
CA ASN A 113 -37.28 9.46 22.56
C ASN A 113 -36.86 9.71 21.09
N GLY A 114 -35.57 9.67 20.76
CA GLY A 114 -35.04 9.92 19.41
C GLY A 114 -35.37 8.79 18.38
N GLY A 115 -35.86 7.64 18.84
CA GLY A 115 -36.31 6.55 17.98
C GLY A 115 -35.16 5.91 17.16
N SER A 116 -35.53 5.28 16.05
CA SER A 116 -34.63 4.57 15.17
C SER A 116 -33.71 5.47 14.35
N TRP A 117 -34.01 6.75 14.29
CA TRP A 117 -33.26 7.75 13.52
C TRP A 117 -32.50 8.74 14.40
N ALA A 118 -32.39 8.43 15.71
CA ALA A 118 -31.62 9.27 16.63
C ALA A 118 -30.19 9.51 16.10
N GLY A 119 -29.78 10.79 16.01
CA GLY A 119 -28.47 11.19 15.51
C GLY A 119 -28.23 10.94 14.03
N ALA A 120 -29.21 10.48 13.26
CA ALA A 120 -29.04 10.09 11.85
C ALA A 120 -28.56 11.26 10.98
N GLY A 121 -29.07 12.47 11.17
CA GLY A 121 -28.66 13.65 10.42
C GLY A 121 -27.16 13.93 10.56
N ALA A 122 -26.65 13.92 11.79
CA ALA A 122 -25.23 14.13 12.07
C ALA A 122 -24.37 13.02 11.47
N MET A 123 -24.81 11.77 11.56
CA MET A 123 -24.14 10.61 10.96
C MET A 123 -24.07 10.73 9.43
N PHE A 124 -25.15 11.12 8.76
CA PHE A 124 -25.18 11.28 7.30
C PHE A 124 -24.20 12.35 6.84
N VAL A 125 -24.19 13.50 7.52
CA VAL A 125 -23.23 14.59 7.25
C VAL A 125 -21.80 14.10 7.45
N ALA A 126 -21.51 13.39 8.54
CA ALA A 126 -20.17 12.89 8.83
C ALA A 126 -19.71 11.88 7.75
N ILE A 127 -20.53 10.89 7.41
CA ILE A 127 -20.21 9.89 6.39
C ILE A 127 -20.00 10.57 5.03
N GLY A 128 -20.90 11.46 4.61
CA GLY A 128 -20.78 12.19 3.34
C GLY A 128 -19.51 13.02 3.28
N THR A 129 -19.16 13.73 4.35
CA THR A 129 -17.97 14.56 4.45
C THR A 129 -16.69 13.72 4.39
N PHE A 130 -16.58 12.66 5.21
CA PHE A 130 -15.38 11.83 5.22
C PHE A 130 -15.24 11.00 3.94
N ALA A 131 -16.34 10.58 3.30
CA ALA A 131 -16.31 9.94 2.01
C ALA A 131 -15.82 10.91 0.91
N ALA A 132 -16.28 12.16 0.90
CA ALA A 132 -15.79 13.19 -0.02
C ALA A 132 -14.29 13.47 0.18
N LEU A 133 -13.85 13.58 1.43
CA LEU A 133 -12.43 13.74 1.76
C LEU A 133 -11.59 12.52 1.35
N ALA A 134 -12.12 11.30 1.52
CA ALA A 134 -11.47 10.07 1.07
C ALA A 134 -11.32 10.04 -0.45
N SER A 135 -12.40 10.35 -1.19
CA SER A 135 -12.37 10.46 -2.66
C SER A 135 -11.37 11.53 -3.14
N ALA A 136 -11.34 12.70 -2.51
CA ALA A 136 -10.38 13.75 -2.85
C ALA A 136 -8.93 13.35 -2.54
N GLU A 137 -8.68 12.57 -1.49
CA GLU A 137 -7.35 12.12 -1.12
C GLU A 137 -6.81 11.05 -2.08
N THR A 138 -7.66 10.19 -2.65
CA THR A 138 -7.26 9.20 -3.67
C THR A 138 -6.82 9.84 -4.99
N LEU A 139 -7.22 11.09 -5.27
CA LEU A 139 -6.77 11.88 -6.42
C LEU A 139 -5.41 12.57 -6.20
N ARG A 140 -4.80 12.42 -5.04
CA ARG A 140 -3.57 13.12 -4.64
C ARG A 140 -2.38 12.18 -4.55
N GLY A 141 -1.19 12.76 -4.57
CA GLY A 141 0.08 12.09 -4.25
C GLY A 141 0.32 10.82 -5.06
N VAL A 142 0.76 9.79 -4.37
CA VAL A 142 1.11 8.49 -4.95
C VAL A 142 -0.13 7.74 -5.45
N LEU A 143 -1.27 7.87 -4.75
CA LEU A 143 -2.53 7.21 -5.11
C LEU A 143 -3.03 7.60 -6.51
N ARG A 144 -2.84 8.85 -6.94
CA ARG A 144 -3.27 9.32 -8.27
C ARG A 144 -2.79 8.45 -9.43
N ARG A 145 -1.67 7.74 -9.26
CA ARG A 145 -1.04 6.90 -10.29
C ARG A 145 -1.60 5.48 -10.34
N SER A 146 -2.30 5.02 -9.31
CA SER A 146 -2.88 3.68 -9.25
C SER A 146 -4.26 3.62 -9.90
N ILE A 147 -4.52 2.57 -10.69
CA ILE A 147 -5.85 2.28 -11.26
C ILE A 147 -6.83 1.96 -10.14
N ASN A 148 -6.40 1.22 -9.11
CA ASN A 148 -7.25 0.84 -7.98
C ASN A 148 -7.66 2.05 -7.15
N ALA A 149 -6.79 3.05 -7.02
CA ALA A 149 -7.16 4.31 -6.37
C ALA A 149 -8.21 5.09 -7.16
N ARG A 150 -8.24 5.01 -8.50
CA ARG A 150 -9.31 5.60 -9.31
C ARG A 150 -10.66 4.92 -9.07
N ILE A 151 -10.68 3.59 -8.92
CA ILE A 151 -11.90 2.85 -8.53
C ILE A 151 -12.39 3.37 -7.17
N LEU A 152 -11.49 3.49 -6.18
CA LEU A 152 -11.83 4.03 -4.87
C LEU A 152 -12.30 5.49 -4.93
N THR A 153 -11.75 6.31 -5.83
CA THR A 153 -12.25 7.67 -6.07
C THR A 153 -13.74 7.65 -6.45
N VAL A 154 -14.11 6.78 -7.41
CA VAL A 154 -15.50 6.66 -7.86
C VAL A 154 -16.38 6.10 -6.74
N VAL A 155 -15.92 5.05 -6.05
CA VAL A 155 -16.66 4.41 -4.96
C VAL A 155 -16.95 5.39 -3.83
N PHE A 156 -15.92 6.06 -3.29
CA PHE A 156 -16.09 7.03 -2.21
C PHE A 156 -16.82 8.30 -2.68
N GLY A 157 -16.62 8.73 -3.94
CA GLY A 157 -17.35 9.84 -4.53
C GLY A 157 -18.86 9.56 -4.66
N ALA A 158 -19.22 8.34 -5.09
CA ALA A 158 -20.62 7.90 -5.15
C ALA A 158 -21.26 7.82 -3.75
N VAL A 159 -20.53 7.30 -2.76
CA VAL A 159 -20.99 7.28 -1.36
C VAL A 159 -21.18 8.70 -0.85
N ALA A 160 -20.25 9.61 -1.08
CA ALA A 160 -20.37 11.02 -0.68
C ALA A 160 -21.62 11.66 -1.28
N LEU A 161 -21.82 11.51 -2.60
CA LEU A 161 -22.99 12.05 -3.29
C LEU A 161 -24.28 11.46 -2.73
N TYR A 162 -24.34 10.13 -2.56
CA TYR A 162 -25.51 9.46 -1.98
C TYR A 162 -25.84 10.00 -0.60
N TYR A 163 -24.87 10.13 0.31
CA TYR A 163 -25.13 10.63 1.66
C TYR A 163 -25.43 12.12 1.72
N ILE A 164 -24.88 12.94 0.81
CA ILE A 164 -25.28 14.35 0.66
C ILE A 164 -26.76 14.45 0.28
N VAL A 165 -27.17 13.72 -0.77
CA VAL A 165 -28.57 13.72 -1.22
C VAL A 165 -29.48 13.16 -0.12
N ARG A 166 -29.10 12.05 0.52
CA ARG A 166 -29.82 11.46 1.65
C ARG A 166 -30.01 12.44 2.78
N THR A 167 -29.00 13.24 3.12
CA THR A 167 -29.09 14.28 4.15
C THR A 167 -30.11 15.34 3.78
N VAL A 168 -30.09 15.80 2.54
CA VAL A 168 -31.04 16.82 2.05
C VAL A 168 -32.48 16.28 2.11
N VAL A 169 -32.70 15.07 1.59
CA VAL A 169 -34.03 14.45 1.60
C VAL A 169 -34.53 14.23 3.04
N PHE A 170 -33.63 13.76 3.95
CA PHE A 170 -33.96 13.57 5.36
C PHE A 170 -34.38 14.89 6.05
N LEU A 171 -33.66 15.97 5.78
CA LEU A 171 -33.94 17.28 6.40
C LEU A 171 -35.17 17.99 5.83
N VAL A 172 -35.46 17.78 4.53
CA VAL A 172 -36.57 18.47 3.84
C VAL A 172 -37.90 17.72 4.03
N PHE A 173 -37.89 16.40 3.89
CA PHE A 173 -39.12 15.62 3.88
C PHE A 173 -39.37 14.85 5.19
N GLY A 174 -38.31 14.67 6.01
CA GLY A 174 -38.39 13.92 7.26
C GLY A 174 -38.24 12.41 7.09
N GLU A 175 -37.99 11.74 8.21
CA GLU A 175 -37.69 10.30 8.28
C GLU A 175 -38.81 9.36 7.87
N GLY A 176 -40.08 9.80 8.04
CA GLY A 176 -41.29 9.05 7.74
C GLY A 176 -41.87 9.26 6.34
N SER A 177 -41.25 10.13 5.53
CA SER A 177 -41.74 10.42 4.19
C SER A 177 -41.60 9.23 3.23
N GLU A 178 -42.50 9.11 2.27
CA GLU A 178 -42.46 8.05 1.27
C GLU A 178 -41.22 8.20 0.39
N GLU A 179 -40.82 9.44 0.05
CA GLU A 179 -39.65 9.80 -0.72
C GLU A 179 -38.36 9.34 -0.02
N PHE A 180 -38.28 9.51 1.31
CA PHE A 180 -37.12 9.06 2.06
C PHE A 180 -37.10 7.54 2.19
N LEU A 181 -38.21 6.90 2.54
CA LEU A 181 -38.27 5.44 2.78
C LEU A 181 -38.00 4.63 1.52
N GLN A 182 -38.56 5.02 0.36
CA GLN A 182 -38.34 4.30 -0.90
C GLN A 182 -36.92 4.47 -1.47
N GLY A 183 -36.40 5.70 -1.48
CA GLY A 183 -35.09 5.99 -2.11
C GLY A 183 -33.92 5.89 -1.17
N PHE A 184 -34.09 6.22 0.11
CA PHE A 184 -33.02 6.41 1.08
C PHE A 184 -33.23 5.68 2.41
N GLY A 185 -34.21 4.81 2.48
CA GLY A 185 -34.50 3.97 3.63
C GLY A 185 -33.41 2.92 3.90
N THR A 186 -33.59 2.18 4.99
CA THR A 186 -32.61 1.18 5.47
C THR A 186 -32.32 0.11 4.42
N ALA A 187 -33.34 -0.44 3.73
CA ALA A 187 -33.16 -1.48 2.74
C ALA A 187 -32.30 -1.05 1.55
N THR A 188 -32.63 0.11 0.94
CA THR A 188 -31.89 0.67 -0.20
C THR A 188 -30.44 0.99 0.20
N THR A 189 -30.24 1.62 1.36
CA THR A 189 -28.90 1.94 1.86
C THR A 189 -28.08 0.69 2.14
N THR A 190 -28.70 -0.36 2.66
CA THR A 190 -28.01 -1.64 2.94
C THR A 190 -27.51 -2.30 1.66
N LEU A 191 -28.31 -2.30 0.59
CA LEU A 191 -27.88 -2.81 -0.73
C LEU A 191 -26.69 -2.03 -1.28
N ILE A 192 -26.77 -0.69 -1.24
CA ILE A 192 -25.67 0.19 -1.68
C ILE A 192 -24.41 -0.06 -0.86
N ASN A 193 -24.55 -0.22 0.46
CA ASN A 193 -23.43 -0.48 1.35
C ASN A 193 -22.75 -1.84 1.08
N ILE A 194 -23.51 -2.89 0.75
CA ILE A 194 -22.93 -4.19 0.36
C ILE A 194 -22.04 -4.05 -0.87
N VAL A 195 -22.53 -3.39 -1.92
CA VAL A 195 -21.77 -3.17 -3.16
C VAL A 195 -20.53 -2.33 -2.89
N TYR A 196 -20.70 -1.20 -2.23
CA TYR A 196 -19.61 -0.28 -1.86
C TYR A 196 -18.54 -0.98 -1.04
N LEU A 197 -18.92 -1.69 0.03
CA LEU A 197 -17.97 -2.37 0.92
C LEU A 197 -17.16 -3.43 0.18
N THR A 198 -17.82 -4.21 -0.69
CA THR A 198 -17.16 -5.24 -1.49
C THR A 198 -16.11 -4.63 -2.43
N LEU A 199 -16.50 -3.59 -3.18
CA LEU A 199 -15.58 -2.88 -4.08
C LEU A 199 -14.43 -2.22 -3.31
N ALA A 200 -14.72 -1.59 -2.17
CA ALA A 200 -13.71 -0.99 -1.32
C ALA A 200 -12.73 -2.04 -0.77
N ALA A 201 -13.23 -3.17 -0.25
CA ALA A 201 -12.41 -4.23 0.31
C ALA A 201 -11.45 -4.83 -0.74
N ILE A 202 -11.95 -5.12 -1.95
CA ILE A 202 -11.14 -5.64 -3.06
C ILE A 202 -10.07 -4.61 -3.45
N SER A 203 -10.47 -3.36 -3.71
CA SER A 203 -9.55 -2.31 -4.15
C SER A 203 -8.49 -1.97 -3.10
N LEU A 204 -8.86 -1.94 -1.81
CA LEU A 204 -7.91 -1.74 -0.70
C LEU A 204 -6.94 -2.91 -0.55
N SER A 205 -7.42 -4.15 -0.73
CA SER A 205 -6.55 -5.33 -0.72
C SER A 205 -5.52 -5.28 -1.85
N VAL A 206 -5.92 -4.84 -3.04
CA VAL A 206 -4.98 -4.65 -4.15
C VAL A 206 -4.01 -3.49 -3.88
N LEU A 207 -4.46 -2.37 -3.28
CA LEU A 207 -3.56 -1.29 -2.86
C LEU A 207 -2.55 -1.75 -1.81
N GLN A 208 -2.94 -2.62 -0.87
CA GLN A 208 -1.98 -3.26 0.04
C GLN A 208 -0.94 -4.09 -0.74
N TRP A 209 -1.38 -4.80 -1.77
CA TRP A 209 -0.49 -5.54 -2.66
C TRP A 209 0.46 -4.61 -3.45
N GLU A 210 -0.02 -3.48 -3.95
CA GLU A 210 0.81 -2.48 -4.62
C GLU A 210 1.84 -1.86 -3.66
N GLN A 211 1.49 -1.59 -2.41
CA GLN A 211 2.45 -1.20 -1.36
C GLN A 211 3.42 -2.33 -1.02
N ALA A 212 2.91 -3.54 -1.03
CA ALA A 212 3.66 -4.76 -0.82
C ALA A 212 4.42 -5.20 -2.07
N GLY A 213 4.35 -4.48 -3.20
CA GLY A 213 4.96 -4.86 -4.47
C GLY A 213 6.28 -5.58 -4.31
N PRO A 214 6.73 -6.40 -5.27
CA PRO A 214 7.86 -7.31 -5.10
C PRO A 214 9.18 -6.67 -4.61
N GLY A 215 9.22 -5.33 -4.48
CA GLY A 215 10.31 -4.55 -3.87
C GLY A 215 9.96 -3.81 -2.57
N ALA A 216 8.68 -3.66 -2.18
CA ALA A 216 8.28 -2.89 -0.99
C ALA A 216 8.34 -3.71 0.32
N GLY A 217 8.56 -5.00 0.22
CA GLY A 217 8.53 -5.97 1.31
C GLY A 217 9.75 -6.05 2.20
N ARG A 218 10.80 -5.35 1.92
CA ARG A 218 12.07 -5.55 2.63
C ARG A 218 12.75 -4.27 3.12
N SER A 219 11.99 -3.21 3.38
CA SER A 219 12.50 -2.15 4.26
C SER A 219 12.20 -2.55 5.72
N ARG A 220 12.79 -3.64 6.17
CA ARG A 220 13.00 -3.87 7.59
C ARG A 220 14.17 -2.98 8.01
N ALA A 221 13.82 -1.81 8.57
CA ALA A 221 14.75 -0.95 9.30
C ALA A 221 15.14 -1.57 10.66
N ASP A 222 15.14 -2.90 10.79
CA ASP A 222 15.43 -3.57 12.06
C ASP A 222 16.66 -4.49 12.06
N ASP A 223 17.35 -4.65 10.91
CA ASP A 223 18.58 -5.47 10.86
C ASP A 223 19.83 -4.72 10.36
N GLY A 224 19.90 -3.40 10.50
CA GLY A 224 21.14 -2.68 10.12
C GLY A 224 21.48 -2.70 8.61
N SER A 225 20.64 -3.26 7.74
CA SER A 225 20.88 -3.28 6.30
C SER A 225 20.43 -1.96 5.67
N ALA A 226 21.37 -1.24 5.05
CA ALA A 226 21.23 0.08 4.45
C ALA A 226 20.37 0.12 3.17
N ILE A 227 19.32 -0.73 3.04
CA ILE A 227 18.49 -0.83 1.85
C ILE A 227 17.35 0.17 1.86
N VAL A 228 17.30 1.03 0.86
CA VAL A 228 16.24 2.04 0.68
C VAL A 228 15.20 1.59 -0.34
N GLY A 229 13.94 1.96 -0.13
CA GLY A 229 12.87 1.73 -1.12
C GLY A 229 13.11 2.53 -2.41
N ARG A 230 12.59 2.02 -3.55
CA ARG A 230 12.81 2.56 -4.91
C ARG A 230 12.65 4.08 -5.02
N THR A 231 11.56 4.66 -4.49
CA THR A 231 11.29 6.10 -4.59
C THR A 231 12.30 6.92 -3.80
N LYS A 232 12.66 6.48 -2.60
CA LYS A 232 13.67 7.13 -1.76
C LYS A 232 15.06 7.00 -2.37
N PHE A 233 15.36 5.83 -2.95
CA PHE A 233 16.62 5.59 -3.66
C PHE A 233 16.79 6.55 -4.84
N ALA A 234 15.77 6.73 -5.70
CA ALA A 234 15.84 7.64 -6.83
C ALA A 234 16.13 9.09 -6.40
N GLY A 235 15.51 9.56 -5.31
CA GLY A 235 15.77 10.87 -4.75
C GLY A 235 17.22 11.00 -4.23
N LEU A 236 17.65 10.08 -3.37
CA LEU A 236 19.00 10.09 -2.79
C LEU A 236 20.09 9.92 -3.87
N ALA A 237 19.84 9.03 -4.85
CA ALA A 237 20.76 8.83 -5.97
C ALA A 237 20.89 10.09 -6.83
N SER A 238 19.78 10.76 -7.16
CA SER A 238 19.79 12.02 -7.92
C SER A 238 20.57 13.12 -7.18
N ASP A 239 20.39 13.20 -5.86
CA ASP A 239 21.11 14.17 -5.03
C ASP A 239 22.60 13.84 -4.92
N TRP A 240 22.97 12.56 -4.88
CA TRP A 240 24.37 12.16 -4.88
C TRP A 240 25.02 12.38 -6.25
N LEU A 241 24.34 12.00 -7.34
CA LEU A 241 24.83 12.23 -8.71
C LEU A 241 25.08 13.70 -8.99
N ARG A 242 24.18 14.59 -8.58
CA ARG A 242 24.37 16.05 -8.75
C ARG A 242 25.58 16.58 -7.99
N ARG A 243 25.85 16.08 -6.77
CA ARG A 243 27.06 16.46 -6.01
C ARG A 243 28.34 15.92 -6.67
N ALA A 244 28.29 14.67 -7.14
CA ALA A 244 29.38 14.03 -7.83
C ALA A 244 29.71 14.73 -9.17
N GLU A 245 28.67 15.20 -9.90
CA GLU A 245 28.85 16.02 -11.12
C GLU A 245 29.62 17.31 -10.85
N GLY A 246 29.27 18.02 -9.77
CA GLY A 246 29.94 19.26 -9.39
C GLY A 246 31.42 19.05 -9.02
N ASN A 247 31.79 17.87 -8.54
CA ASN A 247 33.16 17.52 -8.15
C ASN A 247 33.92 16.76 -9.26
N GLY A 248 33.25 16.29 -10.31
CA GLY A 248 33.81 15.39 -11.31
C GLY A 248 34.07 13.96 -10.80
N ASP A 249 33.42 13.56 -9.70
CA ASP A 249 33.60 12.25 -9.08
C ASP A 249 32.86 11.14 -9.88
N PRO A 250 33.56 10.06 -10.28
CA PRO A 250 32.89 8.97 -10.99
C PRO A 250 32.02 8.16 -10.04
N LEU A 251 30.78 7.82 -10.48
CA LEU A 251 29.89 6.89 -9.80
C LEU A 251 29.52 5.74 -10.74
N VAL A 252 29.21 4.61 -10.14
CA VAL A 252 28.78 3.37 -10.81
C VAL A 252 27.45 2.93 -10.25
N LEU A 253 26.51 2.62 -11.15
CA LEU A 253 25.26 1.95 -10.83
C LEU A 253 25.38 0.49 -11.27
N VAL A 254 25.28 -0.42 -10.32
CA VAL A 254 25.18 -1.86 -10.56
C VAL A 254 23.73 -2.28 -10.36
N LEU A 255 23.15 -2.85 -11.38
CA LEU A 255 21.84 -3.51 -11.31
C LEU A 255 22.09 -5.01 -11.32
N LEU A 256 21.61 -5.72 -10.32
CA LEU A 256 21.78 -7.16 -10.21
C LEU A 256 20.42 -7.86 -10.07
N GLU A 257 20.30 -9.02 -10.68
CA GLU A 257 19.12 -9.91 -10.59
C GLU A 257 19.54 -11.29 -10.10
N VAL A 258 18.82 -11.80 -9.09
CA VAL A 258 19.07 -13.14 -8.56
C VAL A 258 18.46 -14.16 -9.50
N ASP A 259 19.31 -15.04 -10.02
CA ASP A 259 18.95 -16.04 -11.01
C ASP A 259 18.23 -17.27 -10.43
N ASN A 260 17.47 -17.97 -11.27
CA ASN A 260 16.86 -19.27 -10.99
C ASN A 260 15.92 -19.34 -9.77
N LEU A 261 15.45 -18.18 -9.26
CA LEU A 261 14.60 -18.15 -8.06
C LEU A 261 13.28 -18.92 -8.25
N GLU A 262 12.72 -18.92 -9.46
CA GLU A 262 11.51 -19.68 -9.78
C GLU A 262 11.74 -21.19 -9.61
N HIS A 263 12.85 -21.72 -10.11
CA HIS A 263 13.21 -23.13 -9.95
C HIS A 263 13.47 -23.50 -8.48
N ILE A 264 14.10 -22.58 -7.74
CA ILE A 264 14.33 -22.76 -6.30
C ILE A 264 13.00 -22.81 -5.55
N ASN A 265 12.07 -21.92 -5.88
CA ASN A 265 10.74 -21.88 -5.27
C ASN A 265 9.92 -23.16 -5.56
N ILE A 266 10.02 -23.68 -6.79
CA ILE A 266 9.35 -24.93 -7.17
C ILE A 266 9.96 -26.13 -6.42
N ALA A 267 11.28 -26.18 -6.29
CA ALA A 267 11.99 -27.31 -5.69
C ALA A 267 11.96 -27.32 -4.17
N LEU A 268 12.10 -26.16 -3.52
CA LEU A 268 12.35 -26.01 -2.08
C LEU A 268 11.31 -25.15 -1.36
N GLY A 269 10.32 -24.62 -2.08
CA GLY A 269 9.26 -23.77 -1.54
C GLY A 269 9.62 -22.29 -1.47
N ASN A 270 8.58 -21.43 -1.41
CA ASN A 270 8.72 -19.98 -1.43
C ASN A 270 9.48 -19.41 -0.20
N ASP A 271 9.36 -20.05 0.95
CA ASP A 271 10.08 -19.62 2.16
C ASP A 271 11.60 -19.77 2.00
N PHE A 272 12.03 -20.78 1.27
CA PHE A 272 13.45 -20.97 0.97
C PHE A 272 13.94 -19.94 -0.06
N GLY A 273 13.18 -19.68 -1.13
CA GLY A 273 13.51 -18.61 -2.06
C GLY A 273 13.61 -17.23 -1.39
N ASP A 274 12.76 -16.99 -0.42
CA ASP A 274 12.85 -15.77 0.42
C ASP A 274 14.14 -15.73 1.24
N THR A 275 14.64 -16.88 1.66
CA THR A 275 15.93 -16.98 2.37
C THR A 275 17.11 -16.71 1.42
N VAL A 276 17.05 -17.24 0.20
CA VAL A 276 18.05 -16.96 -0.87
C VAL A 276 18.16 -15.46 -1.14
N ILE A 277 17.03 -14.78 -1.29
CA ILE A 277 17.00 -13.33 -1.52
C ILE A 277 17.56 -12.56 -0.32
N ARG A 278 17.20 -12.91 0.92
CA ARG A 278 17.75 -12.26 2.12
C ARG A 278 19.25 -12.43 2.21
N SER A 279 19.75 -13.63 1.92
CA SER A 279 21.17 -13.92 1.92
C SER A 279 21.90 -13.10 0.83
N ALA A 280 21.35 -13.06 -0.39
CA ALA A 280 21.90 -12.25 -1.49
C ALA A 280 22.00 -10.76 -1.14
N VAL A 281 20.96 -10.22 -0.50
CA VAL A 281 20.91 -8.84 -0.02
C VAL A 281 21.98 -8.57 1.05
N ARG A 282 22.09 -9.42 2.04
CA ARG A 282 23.10 -9.30 3.11
C ARG A 282 24.51 -9.32 2.52
N VAL A 283 24.82 -10.32 1.70
CA VAL A 283 26.12 -10.44 1.06
C VAL A 283 26.45 -9.25 0.18
N THR A 284 25.48 -8.75 -0.61
CA THR A 284 25.65 -7.53 -1.41
C THR A 284 25.99 -6.33 -0.54
N SER A 285 25.28 -6.14 0.59
CA SER A 285 25.51 -5.00 1.48
C SER A 285 26.87 -5.05 2.18
N GLU A 286 27.35 -6.24 2.52
CA GLU A 286 28.66 -6.47 3.13
C GLU A 286 29.81 -6.32 2.11
N SER A 287 29.53 -6.51 0.82
CA SER A 287 30.54 -6.48 -0.25
C SER A 287 30.79 -5.09 -0.83
N VAL A 288 29.99 -4.10 -0.50
CA VAL A 288 30.13 -2.73 -1.02
C VAL A 288 30.55 -1.75 0.06
N PRO A 289 31.15 -0.60 -0.29
CA PRO A 289 31.51 0.42 0.69
C PRO A 289 30.30 0.90 1.49
N THR A 290 30.50 1.25 2.78
CA THR A 290 29.44 1.72 3.68
C THR A 290 28.69 2.96 3.16
N ALA A 291 29.34 3.77 2.33
CA ALA A 291 28.74 4.96 1.70
C ALA A 291 27.83 4.61 0.50
N SER A 292 27.70 3.32 0.14
CA SER A 292 26.88 2.92 -1.01
C SER A 292 25.39 3.05 -0.72
N LEU A 293 24.61 3.40 -1.75
CA LEU A 293 23.14 3.32 -1.71
C LEU A 293 22.69 2.01 -2.32
N ILE A 294 21.90 1.25 -1.58
CA ILE A 294 21.36 -0.05 -2.03
C ILE A 294 19.84 0.04 -2.03
N SER A 295 19.21 -0.49 -3.09
CA SER A 295 17.75 -0.50 -3.23
C SER A 295 17.25 -1.80 -3.84
N SER A 296 16.10 -2.28 -3.35
CA SER A 296 15.34 -3.30 -4.04
C SER A 296 14.51 -2.66 -5.16
N GLN A 297 14.68 -3.14 -6.39
CA GLN A 297 13.95 -2.69 -7.57
C GLN A 297 12.76 -3.61 -7.91
N SER A 298 12.89 -4.92 -7.62
CA SER A 298 11.83 -5.92 -7.68
C SER A 298 12.05 -7.00 -6.60
N SER A 299 11.31 -8.10 -6.64
CA SER A 299 11.53 -9.25 -5.75
C SER A 299 12.90 -9.89 -5.91
N THR A 300 13.46 -9.84 -7.12
CA THR A 300 14.71 -10.51 -7.52
C THR A 300 15.80 -9.53 -7.89
N ARG A 301 15.47 -8.24 -8.14
CA ARG A 301 16.37 -7.24 -8.70
C ARG A 301 16.73 -6.17 -7.68
N PHE A 302 18.03 -5.85 -7.58
CA PHE A 302 18.60 -4.84 -6.68
C PHE A 302 19.47 -3.85 -7.45
N ALA A 303 19.53 -2.61 -6.95
CA ALA A 303 20.39 -1.56 -7.48
C ALA A 303 21.35 -1.10 -6.41
N VAL A 304 22.61 -0.93 -6.78
CA VAL A 304 23.70 -0.41 -5.94
C VAL A 304 24.32 0.80 -6.64
N LEU A 305 24.25 1.98 -6.02
CA LEU A 305 25.00 3.16 -6.47
C LEU A 305 26.18 3.36 -5.54
N THR A 306 27.40 3.42 -6.10
CA THR A 306 28.63 3.54 -5.33
C THR A 306 29.74 4.21 -6.16
N ALA A 307 30.84 4.60 -5.50
CA ALA A 307 32.06 4.99 -6.20
C ALA A 307 32.83 3.74 -6.65
N PRO A 308 33.42 3.71 -7.86
CA PRO A 308 34.33 2.62 -8.29
C PRO A 308 35.63 2.66 -7.47
N PRO A 309 36.32 1.51 -7.32
CA PRO A 309 37.61 1.45 -6.60
C PRO A 309 38.68 2.35 -7.21
N ALA A 310 38.69 2.47 -8.53
CA ALA A 310 39.52 3.38 -9.29
C ALA A 310 38.84 3.75 -10.61
N ILE A 311 39.32 4.82 -11.25
CA ILE A 311 38.84 5.23 -12.57
C ILE A 311 39.12 4.12 -13.59
N GLY A 312 38.09 3.70 -14.33
CA GLY A 312 38.19 2.60 -15.30
C GLY A 312 37.95 1.20 -14.69
N GLN A 313 37.65 1.10 -13.40
CA GLN A 313 37.37 -0.14 -12.70
C GLN A 313 35.88 -0.27 -12.33
N GLU A 314 35.00 0.18 -13.21
CA GLU A 314 33.54 0.18 -12.99
C GLU A 314 32.99 -1.25 -12.79
N ARG A 315 33.55 -2.21 -13.54
CA ARG A 315 33.19 -3.63 -13.48
C ARG A 315 33.58 -4.29 -12.15
N ALA A 316 34.66 -3.83 -11.51
CA ALA A 316 35.19 -4.42 -10.28
C ALA A 316 34.20 -4.40 -9.11
N VAL A 317 33.24 -3.44 -9.10
CA VAL A 317 32.18 -3.44 -8.09
C VAL A 317 31.26 -4.66 -8.24
N ALA A 318 30.81 -4.95 -9.46
CA ALA A 318 29.97 -6.12 -9.74
C ALA A 318 30.74 -7.43 -9.52
N GLU A 319 32.00 -7.50 -9.92
CA GLU A 319 32.87 -8.68 -9.72
C GLU A 319 33.04 -8.98 -8.23
N ARG A 320 33.20 -7.98 -7.38
CA ARG A 320 33.31 -8.16 -5.92
C ARG A 320 32.02 -8.75 -5.34
N ILE A 321 30.85 -8.23 -5.75
CA ILE A 321 29.57 -8.74 -5.30
C ILE A 321 29.37 -10.18 -5.81
N HIS A 322 29.68 -10.43 -7.07
CA HIS A 322 29.57 -11.76 -7.69
C HIS A 322 30.42 -12.79 -6.95
N THR A 323 31.70 -12.50 -6.68
CA THR A 323 32.60 -13.37 -5.93
C THR A 323 32.07 -13.66 -4.53
N ALA A 324 31.63 -12.61 -3.82
CA ALA A 324 31.09 -12.77 -2.47
C ALA A 324 29.80 -13.65 -2.45
N LEU A 325 28.94 -13.51 -3.45
CA LEU A 325 27.75 -14.39 -3.59
C LEU A 325 28.11 -15.84 -3.88
N ALA A 326 29.17 -16.07 -4.69
CA ALA A 326 29.66 -17.41 -5.02
C ALA A 326 30.33 -18.11 -3.81
N GLU A 327 30.93 -17.35 -2.91
CA GLU A 327 31.60 -17.86 -1.70
C GLU A 327 30.64 -18.06 -0.52
N ALA A 328 29.65 -17.17 -0.34
CA ALA A 328 28.75 -17.19 0.81
C ALA A 328 27.65 -18.24 0.63
N PRO A 329 27.47 -19.18 1.56
CA PRO A 329 26.33 -20.08 1.56
C PRO A 329 25.04 -19.32 1.88
N VAL A 330 23.92 -19.84 1.37
CA VAL A 330 22.59 -19.37 1.75
C VAL A 330 22.32 -19.76 3.20
N ASP A 331 21.78 -18.85 3.99
CA ASP A 331 21.49 -19.08 5.41
C ASP A 331 20.63 -20.34 5.61
N GLY A 332 21.14 -21.29 6.41
CA GLY A 332 20.49 -22.59 6.65
C GLY A 332 20.68 -23.64 5.56
N ALA A 333 21.52 -23.39 4.53
CA ALA A 333 21.80 -24.35 3.45
C ALA A 333 23.24 -24.24 2.93
N GLU A 334 24.19 -24.89 3.62
CA GLU A 334 25.63 -24.80 3.32
C GLU A 334 26.03 -25.16 1.89
N GLY A 335 25.24 -26.00 1.20
CA GLY A 335 25.50 -26.45 -0.18
C GLY A 335 24.94 -25.53 -1.26
N ILE A 336 24.11 -24.52 -0.93
CA ILE A 336 23.43 -23.66 -1.91
C ILE A 336 24.05 -22.25 -1.89
N ARG A 337 24.25 -21.69 -3.08
CA ARG A 337 24.78 -20.35 -3.32
C ARG A 337 23.79 -19.52 -4.11
N ALA A 338 23.69 -18.22 -3.82
CA ALA A 338 22.93 -17.31 -4.64
C ALA A 338 23.74 -16.94 -5.88
N ILE A 339 23.16 -17.10 -7.06
CA ILE A 339 23.74 -16.66 -8.33
C ILE A 339 23.00 -15.41 -8.76
N ALA A 340 23.70 -14.43 -9.28
CA ALA A 340 23.09 -13.20 -9.78
C ALA A 340 23.78 -12.76 -11.08
N THR A 341 22.97 -12.18 -11.97
CA THR A 341 23.40 -11.56 -13.23
C THR A 341 23.45 -10.03 -13.06
N PHE A 342 24.42 -9.36 -13.70
CA PHE A 342 24.75 -7.97 -13.41
C PHE A 342 24.78 -7.11 -14.66
N GLY A 343 24.10 -5.93 -14.59
CA GLY A 343 24.27 -4.83 -15.53
C GLY A 343 24.96 -3.65 -14.83
N VAL A 344 26.02 -3.11 -15.43
CA VAL A 344 26.81 -2.05 -14.87
C VAL A 344 26.76 -0.81 -15.76
N ALA A 345 26.51 0.36 -15.17
CA ALA A 345 26.58 1.65 -15.85
C ALA A 345 27.44 2.64 -15.06
N SER A 346 28.15 3.50 -15.77
CA SER A 346 29.06 4.50 -15.18
C SER A 346 28.65 5.91 -15.57
N THR A 347 28.82 6.87 -14.65
CA THR A 347 28.61 8.30 -14.94
C THR A 347 29.54 8.80 -16.04
N ARG A 348 30.67 8.15 -16.28
CA ARG A 348 31.60 8.49 -17.35
C ARG A 348 31.06 8.20 -18.76
N THR A 349 30.20 7.22 -18.88
CA THR A 349 29.59 6.81 -20.17
C THR A 349 28.16 7.31 -20.32
N SER A 350 27.39 7.40 -19.23
CA SER A 350 25.95 7.70 -19.25
C SER A 350 25.61 9.08 -18.68
N GLY A 351 26.60 9.83 -18.20
CA GLY A 351 26.40 11.13 -17.54
C GLY A 351 25.81 10.97 -16.12
N TYR A 352 25.54 12.11 -15.49
CA TYR A 352 25.08 12.16 -14.09
C TYR A 352 23.54 12.18 -13.95
N SER A 353 22.80 11.91 -15.02
CA SER A 353 21.35 11.74 -14.94
C SER A 353 20.99 10.36 -14.37
N PHE A 354 20.25 10.31 -13.27
CA PHE A 354 19.79 9.04 -12.68
C PHE A 354 18.98 8.20 -13.69
N ALA A 355 18.13 8.84 -14.49
CA ALA A 355 17.33 8.15 -15.49
C ALA A 355 18.19 7.52 -16.59
N ALA A 356 19.21 8.25 -17.09
CA ALA A 356 20.12 7.75 -18.12
C ALA A 356 21.00 6.62 -17.55
N LEU A 357 21.53 6.79 -16.34
CA LEU A 357 22.36 5.78 -15.68
C LEU A 357 21.58 4.49 -15.41
N MET A 358 20.34 4.61 -14.96
CA MET A 358 19.44 3.45 -14.74
C MET A 358 19.11 2.77 -16.06
N ALA A 359 18.77 3.51 -17.11
CA ALA A 359 18.49 2.96 -18.43
C ALA A 359 19.68 2.18 -18.98
N ALA A 360 20.89 2.74 -18.87
CA ALA A 360 22.11 2.06 -19.28
C ALA A 360 22.36 0.76 -18.47
N ALA A 361 22.17 0.80 -17.15
CA ALA A 361 22.32 -0.40 -16.32
C ALA A 361 21.28 -1.49 -16.69
N VAL A 362 20.06 -1.11 -17.07
CA VAL A 362 19.04 -2.05 -17.56
C VAL A 362 19.44 -2.69 -18.89
N VAL A 363 20.01 -1.92 -19.82
CA VAL A 363 20.53 -2.45 -21.09
C VAL A 363 21.67 -3.45 -20.81
N GLY A 364 22.64 -3.08 -19.96
CA GLY A 364 23.72 -3.99 -19.56
C GLY A 364 23.19 -5.27 -18.90
N LEU A 365 22.19 -5.18 -18.01
CA LEU A 365 21.59 -6.35 -17.38
C LEU A 365 20.92 -7.26 -18.42
N LYS A 366 20.17 -6.70 -19.37
CA LYS A 366 19.53 -7.47 -20.43
C LYS A 366 20.56 -8.21 -21.30
N GLN A 367 21.69 -7.59 -21.60
CA GLN A 367 22.77 -8.26 -22.34
C GLN A 367 23.42 -9.37 -21.53
N ALA A 368 23.62 -9.15 -20.23
CA ALA A 368 24.13 -10.17 -19.32
C ALA A 368 23.16 -11.37 -19.22
N GLU A 369 21.85 -11.14 -19.14
CA GLU A 369 20.81 -12.19 -19.15
C GLU A 369 20.89 -13.03 -20.43
N LEU A 370 21.13 -12.42 -21.60
CA LEU A 370 21.30 -13.13 -22.87
C LEU A 370 22.59 -13.95 -22.94
N ALA A 371 23.64 -13.51 -22.24
CA ALA A 371 24.91 -14.23 -22.16
C ALA A 371 24.86 -15.43 -21.19
N GLY A 372 23.90 -15.45 -20.27
CA GLY A 372 23.64 -16.54 -19.32
C GLY A 372 23.73 -16.13 -17.85
N PRO A 373 23.27 -17.00 -16.93
CA PRO A 373 23.29 -16.73 -15.50
C PRO A 373 24.70 -16.44 -14.96
N GLY A 374 24.77 -15.53 -13.98
CA GLY A 374 26.03 -15.17 -13.33
C GLY A 374 26.95 -14.28 -14.15
N THR A 375 26.49 -13.72 -15.27
CA THR A 375 27.33 -12.87 -16.13
C THR A 375 27.28 -11.40 -15.70
N ILE A 376 28.32 -10.65 -16.10
CA ILE A 376 28.47 -9.22 -15.79
C ILE A 376 28.69 -8.48 -17.11
N GLU A 377 27.80 -7.55 -17.45
CA GLU A 377 27.94 -6.70 -18.63
C GLU A 377 27.98 -5.22 -18.26
N VAL A 378 28.88 -4.50 -18.90
CA VAL A 378 29.03 -3.04 -18.73
C VAL A 378 28.42 -2.36 -19.95
N ALA A 379 27.42 -1.51 -19.72
CA ALA A 379 26.73 -0.78 -20.80
C ALA A 379 27.72 0.08 -21.62
N ARG A 380 27.69 -0.06 -22.94
CA ARG A 380 28.49 0.72 -23.90
C ARG A 380 27.68 1.88 -24.46
N ILE A 381 28.36 3.00 -24.79
CA ILE A 381 27.71 4.24 -25.29
C ILE A 381 26.87 4.01 -26.54
N ALA A 382 27.29 3.11 -27.44
CA ALA A 382 26.61 2.88 -28.72
C ALA A 382 25.24 2.21 -28.62
N GLU A 383 24.93 1.52 -27.52
CA GLU A 383 23.72 0.71 -27.34
C GLU A 383 22.61 1.45 -26.57
N VAL A 384 22.96 2.57 -25.93
CA VAL A 384 22.00 3.43 -25.19
C VAL A 384 21.18 4.32 -26.16
N LEU A 385 21.69 4.54 -27.38
CA LEU A 385 21.09 5.44 -28.36
C LEU A 385 20.18 4.75 -29.38
N ASP A 386 20.16 3.40 -29.43
CA ASP A 386 19.29 2.62 -30.33
C ASP A 386 18.65 1.44 -29.55
N PRO A 387 17.52 1.67 -28.90
CA PRO A 387 16.72 0.60 -28.28
C PRO A 387 15.84 -0.07 -29.36
N SER A 388 16.42 -0.88 -30.24
CA SER A 388 15.67 -1.73 -31.17
C SER A 388 15.12 -2.99 -30.49
#